data_0393aa50f9ecd7e1ca8fcbefc574f54c
#
_entry.id   0393aa50f9ecd7e1ca8fcbefc574f54c
#
_cell.length_a   1.000
_cell.length_b   1.000
_cell.length_c   1.000
_cell.angle_alpha   90.00
_cell.angle_beta   90.00
_cell.angle_gamma   90.00
#
_symmetry.space_group_name_H-M   'P 1'
#
loop_
_entity.id
_entity.type
_entity.pdbx_description
1 polymer ?
#
loop_
_entity_poly.entity_id
_entity_poly.type
_entity_poly.pdbx_seq_one_letter_code
_entity_poly.pdbx_strand_id
1 'polypeptide(L)'
;MLKNLDENDVLAKMFLLFMALFHTVTGLYIVLTDNVKYESPTYLTMSSLISLNYWGIIFVIVGGFYFFAAFHEGKIKHQLMVVAGILGGIIFGLYAMASVEVTTNVMVAARYAIVGIFNAIISVIGGYSLWRLRK
;
A
#
# COMPACT_ATOMS: atom_id res chain seq x y z
N MET A 1 -5.40 -20.92 23.83
CA MET A 1 -5.83 -20.18 22.64
C MET A 1 -4.75 -19.97 21.57
N LEU A 2 -3.48 -20.33 21.84
CA LEU A 2 -2.36 -20.19 20.88
C LEU A 2 -1.95 -21.50 20.18
N LYS A 3 -2.72 -22.57 20.32
CA LYS A 3 -2.27 -23.94 20.00
C LYS A 3 -2.45 -24.37 18.54
N ASN A 4 -3.04 -23.55 17.65
CA ASN A 4 -3.29 -23.89 16.24
C ASN A 4 -3.14 -22.70 15.30
N LEU A 5 -2.23 -21.76 15.60
CA LEU A 5 -1.85 -20.77 14.56
C LEU A 5 -0.94 -21.48 13.56
N ASP A 6 -1.46 -21.76 12.38
CA ASP A 6 -0.65 -22.17 11.25
C ASP A 6 0.42 -21.08 11.00
N GLU A 7 1.68 -21.47 10.96
CA GLU A 7 2.80 -20.52 10.75
C GLU A 7 2.57 -19.65 9.51
N ASN A 8 1.95 -20.22 8.48
CA ASN A 8 1.61 -19.50 7.25
C ASN A 8 0.57 -18.39 7.48
N ASP A 9 -0.41 -18.61 8.37
CA ASP A 9 -1.42 -17.58 8.66
C ASP A 9 -0.82 -16.45 9.50
N VAL A 10 0.07 -16.75 10.43
CA VAL A 10 0.80 -15.74 11.21
C VAL A 10 1.66 -14.89 10.28
N LEU A 11 2.41 -15.52 9.38
CA LEU A 11 3.27 -14.83 8.43
C LEU A 11 2.45 -13.92 7.49
N ALA A 12 1.32 -14.42 6.99
CA ALA A 12 0.42 -13.63 6.15
C ALA A 12 -0.15 -12.41 6.88
N LYS A 13 -0.57 -12.59 8.15
CA LYS A 13 -1.05 -11.48 9.00
C LYS A 13 0.04 -10.44 9.25
N MET A 14 1.24 -10.89 9.60
CA MET A 14 2.39 -9.99 9.81
C MET A 14 2.71 -9.18 8.55
N PHE A 15 2.65 -9.81 7.38
CA PHE A 15 2.90 -9.12 6.11
C PHE A 15 1.82 -8.07 5.82
N LEU A 16 0.55 -8.39 6.03
CA LEU A 16 -0.55 -7.42 5.88
C LEU A 16 -0.43 -6.25 6.86
N LEU A 17 -0.04 -6.52 8.12
CA LEU A 17 0.22 -5.47 9.11
C LEU A 17 1.42 -4.60 8.73
N PHE A 18 2.48 -5.18 8.19
CA PHE A 18 3.61 -4.42 7.66
C PHE A 18 3.16 -3.47 6.54
N MET A 19 2.36 -3.96 5.59
CA MET A 19 1.81 -3.13 4.51
C MET A 19 0.88 -2.04 5.05
N ALA A 20 0.05 -2.36 6.04
CA ALA A 20 -0.81 -1.39 6.72
C ALA A 20 0.01 -0.27 7.36
N LEU A 21 1.02 -0.63 8.12
CA LEU A 21 1.90 0.33 8.80
C LEU A 21 2.64 1.21 7.79
N PHE A 22 3.21 0.60 6.75
CA PHE A 22 3.97 1.32 5.72
C PHE A 22 3.11 2.37 5.00
N HIS A 23 1.89 2.01 4.59
CA HIS A 23 0.96 2.95 3.94
C HIS A 23 0.50 4.04 4.91
N THR A 24 0.10 3.66 6.13
CA THR A 24 -0.39 4.60 7.13
C THR A 24 0.68 5.62 7.52
N VAL A 25 1.90 5.17 7.80
CA VAL A 25 3.01 6.07 8.17
C VAL A 25 3.34 7.01 7.02
N THR A 26 3.42 6.50 5.78
CA THR A 26 3.65 7.33 4.59
C THR A 26 2.55 8.38 4.42
N GLY A 27 1.29 7.98 4.57
CA GLY A 27 0.15 8.89 4.43
C GLY A 27 0.10 9.95 5.52
N LEU A 28 0.29 9.55 6.78
CA LEU A 28 0.34 10.49 7.90
C LEU A 28 1.50 11.49 7.77
N TYR A 29 2.68 11.02 7.35
CA TYR A 29 3.81 11.90 7.09
C TYR A 29 3.45 12.99 6.07
N ILE A 30 2.83 12.62 4.95
CA ILE A 30 2.42 13.57 3.91
C ILE A 30 1.35 14.56 4.42
N VAL A 31 0.39 14.11 5.25
CA VAL A 31 -0.69 14.97 5.75
C VAL A 31 -0.24 15.90 6.87
N LEU A 32 0.61 15.40 7.77
CA LEU A 32 0.97 16.10 9.00
C LEU A 32 2.20 16.99 8.87
N THR A 33 3.01 16.81 7.82
CA THR A 33 4.22 17.60 7.62
C THR A 33 3.88 18.91 6.90
N ASP A 34 4.12 20.03 7.56
CA ASP A 34 3.96 21.35 6.95
C ASP A 34 4.93 21.52 5.78
N ASN A 35 4.41 22.02 4.65
CA ASN A 35 5.19 22.29 3.45
C ASN A 35 5.97 21.08 2.88
N VAL A 36 5.50 19.86 3.14
CA VAL A 36 6.11 18.60 2.65
C VAL A 36 6.43 18.60 1.15
N LYS A 37 5.68 19.35 0.35
CA LYS A 37 5.91 19.48 -1.11
C LYS A 37 7.29 20.04 -1.47
N TYR A 38 7.91 20.80 -0.57
CA TYR A 38 9.23 21.38 -0.80
C TYR A 38 10.38 20.51 -0.28
N GLU A 39 10.08 19.43 0.43
CA GLU A 39 11.09 18.50 0.96
C GLU A 39 11.67 17.60 -0.12
N SER A 40 10.90 17.35 -1.21
CA SER A 40 11.34 16.47 -2.29
C SER A 40 10.77 16.91 -3.62
N PRO A 41 11.57 16.90 -4.70
CA PRO A 41 11.08 17.11 -6.05
C PRO A 41 9.96 16.14 -6.44
N THR A 42 9.99 14.91 -5.93
CA THR A 42 8.92 13.91 -6.13
C THR A 42 7.58 14.39 -5.60
N TYR A 43 7.56 14.98 -4.39
CA TYR A 43 6.34 15.56 -3.82
C TYR A 43 5.84 16.76 -4.61
N LEU A 44 6.74 17.56 -5.15
CA LEU A 44 6.36 18.68 -6.02
C LEU A 44 5.66 18.17 -7.28
N THR A 45 6.20 17.14 -7.94
CA THR A 45 5.59 16.51 -9.11
C THR A 45 4.24 15.87 -8.77
N MET A 46 4.14 15.15 -7.66
CA MET A 46 2.87 14.58 -7.19
C MET A 46 1.82 15.66 -6.91
N SER A 47 2.23 16.80 -6.35
CA SER A 47 1.33 17.92 -6.04
C SER A 47 0.77 18.61 -7.29
N SER A 48 1.42 18.45 -8.43
CA SER A 48 0.92 18.98 -9.71
C SER A 48 -0.27 18.20 -10.26
N LEU A 49 -0.42 16.94 -9.85
CA LEU A 49 -1.54 16.08 -10.26
C LEU A 49 -2.77 16.32 -9.37
N ILE A 50 -2.59 16.15 -8.07
CA ILE A 50 -3.59 16.44 -7.04
C ILE A 50 -2.87 16.91 -5.76
N SER A 51 -3.59 17.63 -4.89
CA SER A 51 -3.03 18.08 -3.61
C SER A 51 -2.43 16.91 -2.81
N LEU A 52 -1.26 17.12 -2.19
CA LEU A 52 -0.57 16.11 -1.38
C LEU A 52 -1.42 15.60 -0.21
N ASN A 53 -2.30 16.43 0.34
CA ASN A 53 -3.22 16.00 1.38
C ASN A 53 -4.12 14.85 0.91
N TYR A 54 -4.63 14.91 -0.32
CA TYR A 54 -5.41 13.79 -0.88
C TYR A 54 -4.56 12.55 -1.08
N TRP A 55 -3.32 12.69 -1.56
CA TRP A 55 -2.39 11.56 -1.63
C TRP A 55 -2.21 10.90 -0.27
N GLY A 56 -1.93 11.69 0.76
CA GLY A 56 -1.76 11.20 2.12
C GLY A 56 -3.00 10.51 2.67
N ILE A 57 -4.20 11.08 2.44
CA ILE A 57 -5.47 10.47 2.85
C ILE A 57 -5.67 9.11 2.16
N ILE A 58 -5.40 9.01 0.85
CA ILE A 58 -5.54 7.74 0.12
C ILE A 58 -4.57 6.69 0.69
N PHE A 59 -3.33 7.06 0.99
CA PHE A 59 -2.38 6.16 1.64
C PHE A 59 -2.91 5.64 2.99
N VAL A 60 -3.48 6.50 3.82
CA VAL A 60 -4.07 6.10 5.12
C VAL A 60 -5.25 5.16 4.92
N ILE A 61 -6.13 5.42 3.95
CA ILE A 61 -7.26 4.53 3.63
C ILE A 61 -6.78 3.15 3.19
N VAL A 62 -5.79 3.08 2.30
CA VAL A 62 -5.20 1.81 1.86
C VAL A 62 -4.57 1.06 3.03
N GLY A 63 -3.85 1.77 3.90
CA GLY A 63 -3.32 1.22 5.15
C GLY A 63 -4.41 0.64 6.04
N GLY A 64 -5.55 1.34 6.18
CA GLY A 64 -6.73 0.87 6.89
C GLY A 64 -7.30 -0.43 6.31
N PHE A 65 -7.41 -0.54 4.99
CA PHE A 65 -7.87 -1.77 4.34
C PHE A 65 -6.95 -2.95 4.62
N TYR A 66 -5.63 -2.77 4.58
CA TYR A 66 -4.68 -3.82 4.95
C TYR A 66 -4.78 -4.20 6.43
N PHE A 67 -4.94 -3.20 7.30
CA PHE A 67 -5.12 -3.44 8.73
C PHE A 67 -6.38 -4.30 8.97
N PHE A 68 -7.52 -3.91 8.41
CA PHE A 68 -8.74 -4.70 8.54
C PHE A 68 -8.61 -6.09 7.92
N ALA A 69 -7.94 -6.22 6.76
CA ALA A 69 -7.69 -7.51 6.14
C ALA A 69 -6.88 -8.47 7.04
N ALA A 70 -5.97 -7.94 7.87
CA ALA A 70 -5.16 -8.74 8.79
C ALA A 70 -5.98 -9.38 9.91
N PHE A 71 -7.10 -8.74 10.32
CA PHE A 71 -7.94 -9.20 11.44
C PHE A 71 -9.26 -9.87 11.00
N HIS A 72 -9.61 -9.78 9.72
CA HIS A 72 -10.78 -10.46 9.18
C HIS A 72 -10.40 -11.81 8.56
N GLU A 73 -11.39 -12.67 8.39
CA GLU A 73 -11.25 -13.98 7.78
C GLU A 73 -12.22 -14.14 6.60
N GLY A 74 -12.01 -15.19 5.81
CA GLY A 74 -12.89 -15.57 4.71
C GLY A 74 -12.95 -14.52 3.60
N LYS A 75 -14.15 -14.34 3.04
CA LYS A 75 -14.37 -13.52 1.83
C LYS A 75 -13.99 -12.04 2.02
N ILE A 76 -14.28 -11.47 3.20
CA ILE A 76 -14.01 -10.05 3.49
C ILE A 76 -12.50 -9.77 3.46
N LYS A 77 -11.68 -10.62 4.09
CA LYS A 77 -10.21 -10.52 4.03
C LYS A 77 -9.74 -10.39 2.58
N HIS A 78 -10.16 -11.29 1.72
CA HIS A 78 -9.70 -11.33 0.35
C HIS A 78 -10.22 -10.16 -0.50
N GLN A 79 -11.44 -9.68 -0.25
CA GLN A 79 -11.96 -8.47 -0.90
C GLN A 79 -11.12 -7.23 -0.52
N LEU A 80 -10.81 -7.07 0.77
CA LEU A 80 -9.96 -5.98 1.24
C LEU A 80 -8.56 -6.06 0.65
N MET A 81 -7.97 -7.26 0.55
CA MET A 81 -6.66 -7.46 -0.10
C MET A 81 -6.68 -7.04 -1.58
N VAL A 82 -7.74 -7.38 -2.32
CA VAL A 82 -7.88 -6.98 -3.73
C VAL A 82 -7.96 -5.46 -3.85
N VAL A 83 -8.85 -4.82 -3.10
CA VAL A 83 -9.05 -3.37 -3.18
C VAL A 83 -7.79 -2.62 -2.74
N ALA A 84 -7.23 -2.99 -1.59
CA ALA A 84 -6.01 -2.36 -1.08
C ALA A 84 -4.81 -2.58 -2.03
N GLY A 85 -4.68 -3.78 -2.58
CA GLY A 85 -3.59 -4.11 -3.50
C GLY A 85 -3.68 -3.35 -4.82
N ILE A 86 -4.87 -3.19 -5.40
CA ILE A 86 -5.06 -2.38 -6.61
C ILE A 86 -4.74 -0.91 -6.32
N LEU A 87 -5.35 -0.33 -5.30
CA LEU A 87 -5.14 1.08 -4.96
C LEU A 87 -3.69 1.35 -4.58
N GLY A 88 -3.10 0.53 -3.72
CA GLY A 88 -1.71 0.65 -3.30
C GLY A 88 -0.74 0.50 -4.49
N GLY A 89 -1.00 -0.43 -5.40
CA GLY A 89 -0.21 -0.63 -6.62
C GLY A 89 -0.22 0.60 -7.54
N ILE A 90 -1.40 1.19 -7.76
CA ILE A 90 -1.56 2.41 -8.57
C ILE A 90 -0.81 3.57 -7.91
N ILE A 91 -1.02 3.81 -6.61
CA ILE A 91 -0.42 4.94 -5.90
C ILE A 91 1.11 4.85 -5.90
N PHE A 92 1.67 3.68 -5.55
CA PHE A 92 3.11 3.50 -5.54
C PHE A 92 3.70 3.46 -6.95
N GLY A 93 2.95 3.00 -7.94
CA GLY A 93 3.33 3.11 -9.34
C GLY A 93 3.48 4.57 -9.78
N LEU A 94 2.49 5.41 -9.48
CA LEU A 94 2.54 6.86 -9.76
C LEU A 94 3.66 7.55 -8.97
N TYR A 95 3.87 7.16 -7.70
CA TYR A 95 4.97 7.68 -6.89
C TYR A 95 6.34 7.32 -7.47
N ALA A 96 6.50 6.08 -7.96
CA ALA A 96 7.72 5.64 -8.63
C ALA A 96 7.96 6.44 -9.93
N MET A 97 6.92 6.65 -10.75
CA MET A 97 7.01 7.45 -11.97
C MET A 97 7.42 8.90 -11.68
N ALA A 98 6.77 9.54 -10.71
CA ALA A 98 7.13 10.89 -10.29
C ALA A 98 8.59 10.97 -9.79
N SER A 99 9.09 9.92 -9.16
CA SER A 99 10.48 9.85 -8.70
C SER A 99 11.48 9.71 -9.86
N VAL A 100 11.13 8.99 -10.93
CA VAL A 100 12.00 8.87 -12.12
C VAL A 100 12.18 10.20 -12.82
N GLU A 101 11.13 11.01 -12.91
CA GLU A 101 11.17 12.29 -13.63
C GLU A 101 12.12 13.31 -12.99
N VAL A 102 12.30 13.26 -11.68
CA VAL A 102 12.94 14.35 -10.93
C VAL A 102 14.18 13.96 -10.14
N THR A 103 14.47 12.66 -9.98
CA THR A 103 15.63 12.21 -9.24
C THR A 103 16.68 11.60 -10.16
N THR A 104 17.94 11.98 -9.96
CA THR A 104 19.09 11.32 -10.58
C THR A 104 19.37 9.95 -9.94
N ASN A 105 18.75 9.67 -8.80
CA ASN A 105 18.94 8.42 -8.06
C ASN A 105 17.82 7.43 -8.37
N VAL A 106 18.07 6.55 -9.34
CA VAL A 106 17.15 5.48 -9.77
C VAL A 106 16.72 4.57 -8.62
N MET A 107 17.53 4.46 -7.55
CA MET A 107 17.23 3.61 -6.39
C MET A 107 15.98 4.07 -5.65
N VAL A 108 15.68 5.36 -5.62
CA VAL A 108 14.46 5.90 -4.99
C VAL A 108 13.21 5.40 -5.73
N ALA A 109 13.19 5.58 -7.05
CA ALA A 109 12.10 5.10 -7.90
C ALA A 109 11.94 3.57 -7.82
N ALA A 110 13.06 2.83 -7.83
CA ALA A 110 13.05 1.37 -7.71
C ALA A 110 12.40 0.88 -6.40
N ARG A 111 12.67 1.54 -5.27
CA ARG A 111 12.05 1.19 -3.99
C ARG A 111 10.53 1.31 -4.03
N TYR A 112 10.00 2.39 -4.60
CA TYR A 112 8.56 2.57 -4.72
C TYR A 112 7.93 1.62 -5.75
N ALA A 113 8.62 1.34 -6.85
CA ALA A 113 8.18 0.34 -7.81
C ALA A 113 8.08 -1.05 -7.18
N ILE A 114 9.05 -1.46 -6.38
CA ILE A 114 9.02 -2.73 -5.64
C ILE A 114 7.79 -2.80 -4.73
N VAL A 115 7.52 -1.75 -3.96
CA VAL A 115 6.32 -1.70 -3.09
C VAL A 115 5.04 -1.79 -3.93
N GLY A 116 4.99 -1.11 -5.08
CA GLY A 116 3.88 -1.21 -6.02
C GLY A 116 3.67 -2.65 -6.52
N ILE A 117 4.74 -3.36 -6.86
CA ILE A 117 4.69 -4.77 -7.26
C ILE A 117 4.15 -5.66 -6.13
N PHE A 118 4.60 -5.46 -4.88
CA PHE A 118 4.06 -6.22 -3.75
C PHE A 118 2.56 -5.97 -3.54
N ASN A 119 2.09 -4.75 -3.71
CA ASN A 119 0.65 -4.44 -3.69
C ASN A 119 -0.10 -5.21 -4.79
N ALA A 120 0.42 -5.25 -6.02
CA ALA A 120 -0.17 -6.00 -7.12
C ALA A 120 -0.22 -7.51 -6.81
N ILE A 121 0.84 -8.09 -6.25
CA ILE A 121 0.88 -9.49 -5.83
C ILE A 121 -0.20 -9.79 -4.78
N ILE A 122 -0.37 -8.93 -3.76
CA ILE A 122 -1.42 -9.10 -2.76
C ILE A 122 -2.81 -9.10 -3.41
N SER A 123 -3.03 -8.19 -4.36
CA SER A 123 -4.30 -8.14 -5.11
C SER A 123 -4.58 -9.44 -5.87
N VAL A 124 -3.57 -9.98 -6.55
CA VAL A 124 -3.68 -11.26 -7.27
C VAL A 124 -3.98 -12.42 -6.32
N ILE A 125 -3.29 -12.50 -5.18
CA ILE A 125 -3.53 -13.53 -4.15
C ILE A 125 -4.96 -13.42 -3.61
N GLY A 126 -5.41 -12.21 -3.29
CA GLY A 126 -6.78 -11.96 -2.84
C GLY A 126 -7.82 -12.37 -3.88
N GLY A 127 -7.61 -12.00 -5.13
CA GLY A 127 -8.48 -12.37 -6.26
C GLY A 127 -8.55 -13.88 -6.50
N TYR A 128 -7.41 -14.57 -6.49
CA TYR A 128 -7.35 -16.01 -6.61
C TYR A 128 -8.09 -16.72 -5.47
N SER A 129 -7.92 -16.26 -4.24
CA SER A 129 -8.60 -16.79 -3.07
C SER A 129 -10.12 -16.59 -3.17
N LEU A 130 -10.59 -15.43 -3.63
CA LEU A 130 -12.01 -15.18 -3.88
C LEU A 130 -12.59 -16.10 -4.96
N TRP A 131 -11.84 -16.35 -6.01
CA TRP A 131 -12.25 -17.27 -7.06
C TRP A 131 -12.40 -18.71 -6.53
N ARG A 132 -11.46 -19.16 -5.69
CA ARG A 132 -11.55 -20.48 -5.03
C ARG A 132 -12.77 -20.63 -4.12
N LEU A 133 -13.17 -19.56 -3.42
CA LEU A 133 -14.34 -19.58 -2.53
C LEU A 133 -15.69 -19.63 -3.27
N ARG A 134 -15.67 -19.43 -4.58
CA ARG A 134 -16.89 -19.51 -5.42
C ARG A 134 -17.13 -20.89 -6.01
N LYS A 135 -16.15 -21.79 -5.93
CA LYS A 135 -16.24 -23.20 -6.36
C LYS A 135 -16.62 -24.11 -5.21
#